data_686c9ac5b7ab28f5543a359ae6b4122d
#
_entry.id   686c9ac5b7ab28f5543a359ae6b4122d
#
_cell.length_a   1.000
_cell.length_b   1.000
_cell.length_c   1.000
_cell.angle_alpha   90.00
_cell.angle_beta   90.00
_cell.angle_gamma   90.00
#
_symmetry.space_group_name_H-M   'P 1'
#
loop_
_entity.id
_entity.type
_entity.pdbx_description
1 polymer ?
#
loop_
_entity_poly.entity_id
_entity_poly.type
_entity_poly.pdbx_seq_one_letter_code
_entity_poly.pdbx_strand_id
1 'polypeptide(L)'
;MRTVVFAIICALSTHVFATTITVFAPASLKTVVDELTMMFETQSPDQKIRVSFAGSSVLARQIIAGAPADLYVSANTKWMDHVEAKGRVLPQSRQTLVNNRLALISKKPGPQIRLDRQTPFHQIVDSGRLAVALVDAVPAGMYAKSALETLGHWETVEPRIAQADNVRAALQLVALGEAPYGIVYVTDAKAEPSVYQRGIFPAETHPVIEYVSALTARPRDSNQDALARAFHTFLHSDTAKRVFSEHGFLVDLP
;
A
#
# COMPACT_ATOMS: atom_id res chain seq x y z
N MET A 1 56.08 46.39 -23.84
CA MET A 1 55.42 45.09 -23.90
C MET A 1 54.59 44.90 -22.63
N ARG A 2 53.28 44.97 -22.72
CA ARG A 2 52.37 44.74 -21.56
C ARG A 2 51.83 43.31 -21.71
N THR A 3 52.23 42.43 -20.80
CA THR A 3 51.78 41.03 -20.73
C THR A 3 50.43 40.98 -20.01
N VAL A 4 49.34 40.65 -20.76
CA VAL A 4 48.02 40.43 -20.21
C VAL A 4 47.95 38.96 -19.74
N VAL A 5 47.85 38.73 -18.45
CA VAL A 5 47.63 37.40 -17.88
C VAL A 5 46.13 37.14 -17.86
N PHE A 6 45.68 36.20 -18.66
CA PHE A 6 44.28 35.70 -18.66
C PHE A 6 44.14 34.69 -17.54
N ALA A 7 43.45 35.02 -16.47
CA ALA A 7 43.07 34.05 -15.43
C ALA A 7 41.84 33.26 -15.89
N ILE A 8 42.04 31.98 -16.20
CA ILE A 8 40.96 31.05 -16.47
C ILE A 8 40.34 30.64 -15.14
N ILE A 9 39.14 31.16 -14.81
CA ILE A 9 38.33 30.69 -13.69
C ILE A 9 37.65 29.39 -14.14
N CYS A 10 38.21 28.24 -13.74
CA CYS A 10 37.52 26.95 -13.84
C CYS A 10 36.35 26.94 -12.83
N ALA A 11 35.13 27.14 -13.29
CA ALA A 11 33.94 26.90 -12.52
C ALA A 11 33.83 25.39 -12.28
N LEU A 12 34.19 24.92 -11.10
CA LEU A 12 33.94 23.56 -10.63
C LEU A 12 32.43 23.41 -10.46
N SER A 13 31.76 22.87 -11.49
CA SER A 13 30.37 22.45 -11.36
C SER A 13 30.30 21.28 -10.38
N THR A 14 29.98 21.56 -9.13
CA THR A 14 29.65 20.51 -8.15
C THR A 14 28.37 19.83 -8.61
N HIS A 15 28.48 18.64 -9.15
CA HIS A 15 27.34 17.79 -9.43
C HIS A 15 26.77 17.37 -8.07
N VAL A 16 25.70 18.03 -7.64
CA VAL A 16 24.90 17.56 -6.49
C VAL A 16 24.16 16.31 -6.97
N PHE A 17 24.63 15.15 -6.57
CA PHE A 17 23.90 13.92 -6.79
C PHE A 17 22.65 13.93 -5.92
N ALA A 18 21.47 13.72 -6.53
CA ALA A 18 20.22 13.64 -5.80
C ALA A 18 20.29 12.53 -4.75
N THR A 19 20.04 12.89 -3.48
CA THR A 19 19.90 11.89 -2.41
C THR A 19 18.67 11.05 -2.68
N THR A 20 18.82 9.73 -2.69
CA THR A 20 17.73 8.81 -3.01
C THR A 20 17.49 7.83 -1.86
N ILE A 21 16.22 7.62 -1.50
CA ILE A 21 15.79 6.55 -0.60
C ILE A 21 14.85 5.59 -1.32
N THR A 22 14.73 4.38 -0.77
CA THR A 22 13.81 3.36 -1.26
C THR A 22 12.72 3.08 -0.24
N VAL A 23 11.46 3.21 -0.65
CA VAL A 23 10.28 2.94 0.15
C VAL A 23 9.64 1.64 -0.34
N PHE A 24 9.35 0.72 0.56
CA PHE A 24 8.57 -0.47 0.28
C PHE A 24 7.14 -0.25 0.80
N ALA A 25 6.17 -0.20 -0.11
CA ALA A 25 4.77 0.10 0.21
C ALA A 25 3.81 -0.94 -0.38
N PRO A 26 2.69 -1.26 0.30
CA PRO A 26 1.70 -2.19 -0.24
C PRO A 26 1.06 -1.61 -1.51
N ALA A 27 0.75 -2.49 -2.46
CA ALA A 27 0.20 -2.12 -3.77
C ALA A 27 -1.08 -1.27 -3.69
N SER A 28 -1.88 -1.43 -2.63
CA SER A 28 -3.08 -0.62 -2.37
C SER A 28 -2.79 0.87 -2.14
N LEU A 29 -1.56 1.23 -1.75
CA LEU A 29 -1.15 2.62 -1.55
C LEU A 29 -0.61 3.28 -2.82
N LYS A 30 -0.47 2.54 -3.95
CA LYS A 30 0.24 3.06 -5.13
C LYS A 30 -0.24 4.45 -5.54
N THR A 31 -1.52 4.64 -5.77
CA THR A 31 -2.07 5.90 -6.29
C THR A 31 -1.78 7.08 -5.35
N VAL A 32 -2.02 6.90 -4.05
CA VAL A 32 -1.85 7.96 -3.05
C VAL A 32 -0.38 8.23 -2.74
N VAL A 33 0.47 7.20 -2.69
CA VAL A 33 1.91 7.38 -2.41
C VAL A 33 2.64 7.97 -3.60
N ASP A 34 2.26 7.65 -4.84
CA ASP A 34 2.80 8.31 -6.03
C ASP A 34 2.52 9.83 -5.99
N GLU A 35 1.30 10.24 -5.62
CA GLU A 35 0.94 11.65 -5.45
C GLU A 35 1.73 12.32 -4.33
N LEU A 36 1.77 11.72 -3.14
CA LEU A 36 2.53 12.24 -2.00
C LEU A 36 4.03 12.33 -2.29
N THR A 37 4.59 11.38 -3.02
CA THR A 37 5.98 11.40 -3.46
C THR A 37 6.24 12.59 -4.39
N MET A 38 5.37 12.82 -5.36
CA MET A 38 5.46 13.98 -6.27
C MET A 38 5.38 15.31 -5.50
N MET A 39 4.45 15.41 -4.55
CA MET A 39 4.32 16.61 -3.71
C MET A 39 5.58 16.87 -2.89
N PHE A 40 6.16 15.83 -2.28
CA PHE A 40 7.39 15.93 -1.50
C PHE A 40 8.59 16.34 -2.35
N GLU A 41 8.81 15.68 -3.49
CA GLU A 41 9.92 15.94 -4.40
C GLU A 41 9.82 17.35 -5.04
N THR A 42 8.62 17.88 -5.25
CA THR A 42 8.42 19.25 -5.77
C THR A 42 8.96 20.31 -4.79
N GLN A 43 8.90 20.02 -3.48
CA GLN A 43 9.46 20.91 -2.44
C GLN A 43 10.97 20.73 -2.23
N SER A 44 11.54 19.63 -2.72
CA SER A 44 12.94 19.24 -2.52
C SER A 44 13.50 18.57 -3.78
N PRO A 45 13.82 19.32 -4.85
CA PRO A 45 14.18 18.74 -6.16
C PRO A 45 15.44 17.86 -6.16
N ASP A 46 16.35 18.09 -5.19
CA ASP A 46 17.58 17.30 -5.01
C ASP A 46 17.36 16.00 -4.21
N GLN A 47 16.11 15.70 -3.88
CA GLN A 47 15.72 14.50 -3.14
C GLN A 47 14.84 13.61 -3.99
N LYS A 48 15.07 12.29 -3.94
CA LYS A 48 14.32 11.31 -4.73
C LYS A 48 13.81 10.17 -3.87
N ILE A 49 12.54 9.84 -4.07
CA ILE A 49 11.87 8.73 -3.38
C ILE A 49 11.55 7.64 -4.41
N ARG A 50 12.22 6.51 -4.32
CA ARG A 50 11.90 5.33 -5.14
C ARG A 50 10.96 4.43 -4.38
N VAL A 51 9.77 4.18 -4.93
CA VAL A 51 8.78 3.32 -4.28
C VAL A 51 8.68 1.98 -4.99
N SER A 52 8.79 0.89 -4.22
CA SER A 52 8.53 -0.46 -4.68
C SER A 52 7.19 -0.94 -4.14
N PHE A 53 6.27 -1.26 -5.03
CA PHE A 53 4.91 -1.68 -4.67
C PHE A 53 4.74 -3.19 -4.87
N ALA A 54 4.30 -3.89 -3.81
CA ALA A 54 3.95 -5.32 -3.85
C ALA A 54 2.98 -5.68 -2.69
N GLY A 55 2.67 -6.95 -2.51
CA GLY A 55 2.03 -7.41 -1.29
C GLY A 55 2.93 -7.21 -0.07
N SER A 56 2.38 -6.75 1.05
CA SER A 56 3.15 -6.50 2.29
C SER A 56 4.00 -7.69 2.71
N SER A 57 3.49 -8.89 2.53
CA SER A 57 4.21 -10.15 2.84
C SER A 57 5.47 -10.36 2.00
N VAL A 58 5.43 -9.99 0.72
CA VAL A 58 6.57 -10.08 -0.20
C VAL A 58 7.63 -9.09 0.23
N LEU A 59 7.23 -7.83 0.45
CA LEU A 59 8.12 -6.76 0.89
C LEU A 59 8.77 -7.06 2.25
N ALA A 60 7.99 -7.58 3.21
CA ALA A 60 8.51 -8.01 4.50
C ALA A 60 9.61 -9.06 4.37
N ARG A 61 9.37 -10.12 3.56
CA ARG A 61 10.38 -11.15 3.31
C ARG A 61 11.64 -10.60 2.64
N GLN A 62 11.49 -9.67 1.69
CA GLN A 62 12.63 -9.01 1.04
C GLN A 62 13.46 -8.20 2.03
N ILE A 63 12.83 -7.44 2.94
CA ILE A 63 13.52 -6.67 3.98
C ILE A 63 14.27 -7.62 4.94
N ILE A 64 13.65 -8.70 5.35
CA ILE A 64 14.28 -9.71 6.22
C ILE A 64 15.49 -10.34 5.51
N ALA A 65 15.40 -10.58 4.20
CA ALA A 65 16.49 -11.07 3.37
C ALA A 65 17.57 -10.02 3.06
N GLY A 66 17.41 -8.76 3.52
CA GLY A 66 18.43 -7.72 3.39
C GLY A 66 18.21 -6.75 2.22
N ALA A 67 17.03 -6.74 1.59
CA ALA A 67 16.73 -5.75 0.57
C ALA A 67 16.87 -4.31 1.10
N PRO A 68 17.38 -3.37 0.28
CA PRO A 68 17.78 -2.04 0.72
C PRO A 68 16.59 -1.06 0.82
N ALA A 69 15.53 -1.42 1.54
CA ALA A 69 14.44 -0.51 1.86
C ALA A 69 14.84 0.44 3.00
N ASP A 70 14.49 1.71 2.90
CA ASP A 70 14.72 2.73 3.92
C ASP A 70 13.48 2.94 4.80
N LEU A 71 12.32 2.80 4.20
CA LEU A 71 11.01 2.89 4.84
C LEU A 71 10.17 1.70 4.40
N TYR A 72 9.46 1.10 5.34
CA TYR A 72 8.50 0.04 5.08
C TYR A 72 7.11 0.44 5.53
N VAL A 73 6.13 0.24 4.68
CA VAL A 73 4.70 0.35 5.00
C VAL A 73 4.04 -1.00 4.82
N SER A 74 3.29 -1.45 5.81
CA SER A 74 2.51 -2.68 5.76
C SER A 74 1.02 -2.40 5.86
N ALA A 75 0.20 -3.11 5.10
CA ALA A 75 -1.27 -3.03 5.17
C ALA A 75 -1.86 -3.89 6.31
N ASN A 76 -1.04 -4.39 7.22
CA ASN A 76 -1.45 -4.95 8.51
C ASN A 76 -0.29 -4.91 9.52
N THR A 77 -0.64 -5.01 10.78
CA THR A 77 0.32 -5.05 11.88
C THR A 77 1.14 -6.34 11.88
N LYS A 78 0.54 -7.48 11.51
CA LYS A 78 1.19 -8.81 11.52
C LYS A 78 2.50 -8.86 10.73
N TRP A 79 2.55 -8.29 9.54
CA TRP A 79 3.79 -8.27 8.74
C TRP A 79 4.79 -7.24 9.25
N MET A 80 4.33 -6.14 9.84
CA MET A 80 5.21 -5.20 10.54
C MET A 80 5.83 -5.87 11.77
N ASP A 81 5.04 -6.55 12.60
CA ASP A 81 5.51 -7.31 13.79
C ASP A 81 6.57 -8.33 13.38
N HIS A 82 6.36 -9.01 12.23
CA HIS A 82 7.31 -10.01 11.72
C HIS A 82 8.66 -9.39 11.34
N VAL A 83 8.67 -8.23 10.68
CA VAL A 83 9.89 -7.49 10.31
C VAL A 83 10.59 -6.94 11.55
N GLU A 84 9.82 -6.40 12.50
CA GLU A 84 10.32 -5.86 13.77
C GLU A 84 10.95 -6.95 14.64
N ALA A 85 10.30 -8.12 14.78
CA ALA A 85 10.83 -9.28 15.51
C ALA A 85 12.15 -9.83 14.93
N LYS A 86 12.45 -9.52 13.66
CA LYS A 86 13.75 -9.84 13.02
C LYS A 86 14.77 -8.71 13.16
N GLY A 87 14.50 -7.68 13.98
CA GLY A 87 15.39 -6.55 14.20
C GLY A 87 15.62 -5.69 12.94
N ARG A 88 14.65 -5.67 12.01
CA ARG A 88 14.77 -4.94 10.74
C ARG A 88 14.06 -3.59 10.74
N VAL A 89 13.50 -3.17 11.86
CA VAL A 89 12.85 -1.88 12.08
C VAL A 89 13.65 -1.07 13.10
N LEU A 90 13.81 0.22 12.87
CA LEU A 90 14.40 1.11 13.85
C LEU A 90 13.45 1.24 15.06
N PRO A 91 13.95 1.07 16.29
CA PRO A 91 13.14 1.25 17.49
C PRO A 91 12.41 2.59 17.49
N GLN A 92 11.17 2.60 17.94
CA GLN A 92 10.31 3.80 18.09
C GLN A 92 9.96 4.54 16.78
N SER A 93 10.31 3.98 15.61
CA SER A 93 9.91 4.57 14.33
C SER A 93 8.56 4.08 13.81
N ARG A 94 8.01 3.03 14.42
CA ARG A 94 6.72 2.45 14.02
C ARG A 94 5.56 3.38 14.38
N GLN A 95 4.72 3.68 13.40
CA GLN A 95 3.53 4.53 13.56
C GLN A 95 2.38 4.02 12.69
N THR A 96 1.15 4.15 13.20
CA THR A 96 -0.06 3.94 12.38
C THR A 96 -0.18 5.07 11.38
N LEU A 97 -0.37 4.73 10.11
CA LEU A 97 -0.45 5.69 9.03
C LEU A 97 -1.92 6.03 8.69
N VAL A 98 -2.71 5.02 8.34
CA VAL A 98 -4.13 5.14 7.97
C VAL A 98 -4.86 3.83 8.20
N ASN A 99 -6.20 3.88 8.18
CA ASN A 99 -7.08 2.71 8.19
C ASN A 99 -7.85 2.57 6.87
N ASN A 100 -8.49 1.40 6.66
CA ASN A 100 -9.24 1.12 5.45
C ASN A 100 -10.45 0.24 5.75
N ARG A 101 -11.25 -0.04 4.72
CA ARG A 101 -12.40 -0.95 4.79
C ARG A 101 -12.32 -1.94 3.64
N LEU A 102 -12.90 -3.12 3.84
CA LEU A 102 -12.97 -4.18 2.84
C LEU A 102 -14.25 -4.06 2.02
N ALA A 103 -14.16 -4.24 0.71
CA ALA A 103 -15.29 -4.11 -0.22
C ALA A 103 -15.40 -5.33 -1.14
N LEU A 104 -16.63 -5.71 -1.44
CA LEU A 104 -16.97 -6.55 -2.59
C LEU A 104 -17.13 -5.65 -3.80
N ILE A 105 -16.47 -6.01 -4.89
CA ILE A 105 -16.54 -5.32 -6.19
C ILE A 105 -17.05 -6.25 -7.28
N SER A 106 -17.55 -5.66 -8.37
CA SER A 106 -17.91 -6.40 -9.58
C SER A 106 -17.53 -5.64 -10.85
N LYS A 107 -17.38 -6.38 -11.96
CA LYS A 107 -17.19 -5.81 -13.29
C LYS A 107 -18.43 -5.09 -13.81
N LYS A 108 -19.62 -5.58 -13.50
CA LYS A 108 -20.89 -5.02 -13.97
C LYS A 108 -21.56 -4.20 -12.86
N PRO A 109 -22.24 -3.10 -13.22
CA PRO A 109 -23.05 -2.36 -12.26
C PRO A 109 -24.20 -3.22 -11.71
N GLY A 110 -24.74 -2.84 -10.57
CA GLY A 110 -25.88 -3.50 -9.97
C GLY A 110 -26.19 -2.95 -8.59
N PRO A 111 -27.24 -3.43 -7.92
CA PRO A 111 -27.66 -2.96 -6.62
C PRO A 111 -26.58 -3.21 -5.56
N GLN A 112 -26.57 -2.42 -4.50
CA GLN A 112 -25.75 -2.68 -3.32
C GLN A 112 -26.16 -4.01 -2.68
N ILE A 113 -25.17 -4.76 -2.23
CA ILE A 113 -25.33 -6.05 -1.56
C ILE A 113 -25.02 -5.82 -0.09
N ARG A 114 -25.95 -6.11 0.79
CA ARG A 114 -25.70 -6.19 2.22
C ARG A 114 -24.88 -7.45 2.48
N LEU A 115 -23.67 -7.29 3.01
CA LEU A 115 -22.76 -8.39 3.29
C LEU A 115 -22.97 -8.89 4.73
N ASP A 116 -23.72 -9.97 4.86
CA ASP A 116 -24.06 -10.61 6.13
C ASP A 116 -24.15 -12.14 5.95
N ARG A 117 -24.63 -12.87 6.97
CA ARG A 117 -24.79 -14.33 6.94
C ARG A 117 -25.82 -14.82 5.93
N GLN A 118 -26.73 -13.96 5.46
CA GLN A 118 -27.75 -14.28 4.45
C GLN A 118 -27.31 -13.91 3.03
N THR A 119 -26.13 -13.31 2.86
CA THR A 119 -25.61 -12.95 1.52
C THR A 119 -25.51 -14.20 0.64
N PRO A 120 -26.12 -14.19 -0.56
CA PRO A 120 -26.13 -15.38 -1.41
C PRO A 120 -24.79 -15.56 -2.15
N PHE A 121 -23.69 -15.79 -1.42
CA PHE A 121 -22.36 -15.96 -2.00
C PHE A 121 -22.27 -17.12 -3.02
N HIS A 122 -23.09 -18.16 -2.89
CA HIS A 122 -23.20 -19.20 -3.90
C HIS A 122 -23.56 -18.62 -5.29
N GLN A 123 -24.49 -17.67 -5.38
CA GLN A 123 -24.85 -17.02 -6.66
C GLN A 123 -23.71 -16.12 -7.18
N ILE A 124 -22.93 -15.50 -6.28
CA ILE A 124 -21.75 -14.71 -6.64
C ILE A 124 -20.71 -15.58 -7.31
N VAL A 125 -20.41 -16.76 -6.74
CA VAL A 125 -19.40 -17.66 -7.27
C VAL A 125 -19.89 -18.58 -8.39
N ASP A 126 -21.19 -18.78 -8.53
CA ASP A 126 -21.78 -19.51 -9.67
C ASP A 126 -21.60 -18.73 -10.98
N SER A 127 -21.49 -17.40 -10.92
CA SER A 127 -21.20 -16.54 -12.07
C SER A 127 -19.74 -16.62 -12.54
N GLY A 128 -18.86 -17.26 -11.78
CA GLY A 128 -17.43 -17.39 -12.07
C GLY A 128 -16.58 -17.37 -10.80
N ARG A 129 -15.30 -17.03 -10.94
CA ARG A 129 -14.37 -16.96 -9.80
C ARG A 129 -14.50 -15.65 -9.03
N LEU A 130 -14.21 -15.72 -7.73
CA LEU A 130 -14.06 -14.56 -6.85
C LEU A 130 -12.57 -14.20 -6.75
N ALA A 131 -12.20 -13.05 -7.29
CA ALA A 131 -10.81 -12.56 -7.22
C ALA A 131 -10.47 -12.05 -5.82
N VAL A 132 -9.40 -12.54 -5.24
CA VAL A 132 -8.87 -12.08 -3.94
C VAL A 132 -7.34 -12.09 -3.97
N ALA A 133 -6.67 -11.35 -3.09
CA ALA A 133 -5.24 -11.53 -2.88
C ALA A 133 -4.97 -12.87 -2.16
N LEU A 134 -3.71 -13.36 -2.17
CA LEU A 134 -3.31 -14.60 -1.48
C LEU A 134 -3.81 -14.62 -0.03
N VAL A 135 -4.73 -15.53 0.28
CA VAL A 135 -5.53 -15.53 1.52
C VAL A 135 -4.73 -15.88 2.79
N ASP A 136 -3.63 -16.59 2.64
CA ASP A 136 -2.78 -16.99 3.77
C ASP A 136 -1.55 -16.07 3.96
N ALA A 137 -1.33 -15.13 3.04
CA ALA A 137 -0.12 -14.31 3.05
C ALA A 137 -0.37 -12.81 2.90
N VAL A 138 -1.17 -12.39 1.94
CA VAL A 138 -1.37 -10.97 1.62
C VAL A 138 -2.44 -10.37 2.52
N PRO A 139 -2.22 -9.20 3.14
CA PRO A 139 -3.18 -8.61 4.07
C PRO A 139 -4.62 -8.57 3.56
N ALA A 140 -4.88 -8.06 2.34
CA ALA A 140 -6.22 -8.01 1.78
C ALA A 140 -6.88 -9.39 1.66
N GLY A 141 -6.11 -10.43 1.29
CA GLY A 141 -6.58 -11.81 1.23
C GLY A 141 -6.87 -12.37 2.62
N MET A 142 -6.00 -12.09 3.60
CA MET A 142 -6.19 -12.52 4.99
C MET A 142 -7.47 -11.90 5.59
N TYR A 143 -7.73 -10.62 5.33
CA TYR A 143 -8.95 -9.94 5.76
C TYR A 143 -10.20 -10.50 5.04
N ALA A 144 -10.09 -10.77 3.73
CA ALA A 144 -11.18 -11.36 2.96
C ALA A 144 -11.57 -12.75 3.50
N LYS A 145 -10.56 -13.61 3.78
CA LYS A 145 -10.77 -14.92 4.39
C LYS A 145 -11.45 -14.80 5.75
N SER A 146 -10.92 -13.97 6.65
CA SER A 146 -11.50 -13.73 7.97
C SER A 146 -12.95 -13.25 7.91
N ALA A 147 -13.26 -12.33 7.00
CA ALA A 147 -14.61 -11.82 6.82
C ALA A 147 -15.57 -12.92 6.32
N LEU A 148 -15.16 -13.71 5.35
CA LEU A 148 -15.95 -14.81 4.81
C LEU A 148 -16.15 -15.94 5.82
N GLU A 149 -15.13 -16.28 6.63
CA GLU A 149 -15.23 -17.24 7.74
C GLU A 149 -16.22 -16.76 8.80
N THR A 150 -16.12 -15.50 9.24
CA THR A 150 -17.02 -14.89 10.24
C THR A 150 -18.48 -14.89 9.78
N LEU A 151 -18.70 -14.63 8.49
CA LEU A 151 -20.03 -14.64 7.88
C LEU A 151 -20.52 -16.06 7.53
N GLY A 152 -19.67 -17.10 7.63
CA GLY A 152 -20.02 -18.48 7.33
C GLY A 152 -20.08 -18.80 5.84
N HIS A 153 -19.35 -18.05 5.00
CA HIS A 153 -19.35 -18.22 3.53
C HIS A 153 -18.06 -18.82 2.99
N TRP A 154 -17.01 -18.99 3.81
CA TRP A 154 -15.70 -19.41 3.36
C TRP A 154 -15.73 -20.72 2.57
N GLU A 155 -16.32 -21.78 3.13
CA GLU A 155 -16.41 -23.10 2.50
C GLU A 155 -17.13 -23.06 1.13
N THR A 156 -18.10 -22.18 0.99
CA THR A 156 -18.83 -21.98 -0.28
C THR A 156 -17.97 -21.34 -1.35
N VAL A 157 -17.11 -20.40 -0.99
CA VAL A 157 -16.35 -19.60 -1.97
C VAL A 157 -14.94 -20.15 -2.21
N GLU A 158 -14.33 -20.84 -1.24
CA GLU A 158 -12.94 -21.31 -1.31
C GLU A 158 -12.63 -22.08 -2.61
N PRO A 159 -13.47 -23.01 -3.09
CA PRO A 159 -13.20 -23.76 -4.33
C PRO A 159 -13.23 -22.87 -5.60
N ARG A 160 -13.79 -21.68 -5.50
CA ARG A 160 -13.99 -20.75 -6.62
C ARG A 160 -13.13 -19.50 -6.53
N ILE A 161 -12.18 -19.45 -5.61
CA ILE A 161 -11.29 -18.30 -5.46
C ILE A 161 -10.25 -18.26 -6.60
N ALA A 162 -10.04 -17.07 -7.15
CA ALA A 162 -8.87 -16.72 -7.98
C ALA A 162 -7.92 -15.85 -7.14
N GLN A 163 -6.80 -16.44 -6.72
CA GLN A 163 -5.84 -15.74 -5.88
C GLN A 163 -4.82 -14.98 -6.72
N ALA A 164 -4.43 -13.78 -6.26
CA ALA A 164 -3.45 -12.90 -6.89
C ALA A 164 -2.37 -12.48 -5.89
N ASP A 165 -1.19 -12.12 -6.38
CA ASP A 165 -0.01 -11.80 -5.56
C ASP A 165 -0.16 -10.54 -4.68
N ASN A 166 -1.13 -9.68 -5.00
CA ASN A 166 -1.49 -8.50 -4.22
C ASN A 166 -2.91 -8.04 -4.58
N VAL A 167 -3.44 -7.08 -3.80
CA VAL A 167 -4.82 -6.62 -3.96
C VAL A 167 -5.08 -5.91 -5.29
N ARG A 168 -4.08 -5.20 -5.84
CA ARG A 168 -4.23 -4.53 -7.14
C ARG A 168 -4.24 -5.53 -8.30
N ALA A 169 -3.52 -6.64 -8.19
CA ALA A 169 -3.63 -7.74 -9.14
C ALA A 169 -5.02 -8.42 -9.06
N ALA A 170 -5.58 -8.61 -7.86
CA ALA A 170 -6.96 -9.10 -7.71
C ALA A 170 -7.99 -8.11 -8.30
N LEU A 171 -7.82 -6.81 -8.07
CA LEU A 171 -8.62 -5.75 -8.68
C LEU A 171 -8.60 -5.83 -10.21
N GLN A 172 -7.41 -6.03 -10.81
CA GLN A 172 -7.24 -6.12 -12.26
C GLN A 172 -7.97 -7.33 -12.86
N LEU A 173 -8.03 -8.48 -12.17
CA LEU A 173 -8.83 -9.62 -12.65
C LEU A 173 -10.31 -9.24 -12.81
N VAL A 174 -10.85 -8.41 -11.92
CA VAL A 174 -12.22 -7.91 -12.03
C VAL A 174 -12.32 -6.83 -13.12
N ALA A 175 -11.39 -5.88 -13.14
CA ALA A 175 -11.37 -4.79 -14.10
C ALA A 175 -11.29 -5.27 -15.56
N LEU A 176 -10.55 -6.34 -15.81
CA LEU A 176 -10.45 -6.98 -17.14
C LEU A 176 -11.62 -7.93 -17.45
N GLY A 177 -12.43 -8.30 -16.46
CA GLY A 177 -13.55 -9.22 -16.64
C GLY A 177 -13.19 -10.70 -16.52
N GLU A 178 -11.96 -11.02 -16.10
CA GLU A 178 -11.49 -12.40 -15.84
C GLU A 178 -12.16 -12.99 -14.59
N ALA A 179 -12.60 -12.14 -13.67
CA ALA A 179 -13.43 -12.50 -12.54
C ALA A 179 -14.64 -11.56 -12.47
N PRO A 180 -15.88 -12.06 -12.33
CA PRO A 180 -17.07 -11.23 -12.23
C PRO A 180 -17.11 -10.41 -10.95
N TYR A 181 -16.54 -10.92 -9.86
CA TYR A 181 -16.46 -10.31 -8.55
C TYR A 181 -15.07 -10.42 -7.94
N GLY A 182 -14.77 -9.54 -6.99
CA GLY A 182 -13.55 -9.60 -6.19
C GLY A 182 -13.72 -8.94 -4.82
N ILE A 183 -12.82 -9.25 -3.90
CA ILE A 183 -12.74 -8.59 -2.60
C ILE A 183 -11.43 -7.81 -2.56
N VAL A 184 -11.55 -6.49 -2.38
CA VAL A 184 -10.46 -5.52 -2.35
C VAL A 184 -10.74 -4.47 -1.27
N TYR A 185 -9.87 -3.48 -1.11
CA TYR A 185 -10.20 -2.36 -0.22
C TYR A 185 -11.13 -1.35 -0.91
N VAL A 186 -11.87 -0.58 -0.11
CA VAL A 186 -12.72 0.52 -0.61
C VAL A 186 -11.90 1.51 -1.43
N THR A 187 -10.67 1.80 -1.02
CA THR A 187 -9.75 2.71 -1.73
C THR A 187 -9.29 2.16 -3.08
N ASP A 188 -9.15 0.83 -3.21
CA ASP A 188 -8.83 0.20 -4.49
C ASP A 188 -10.01 0.31 -5.46
N ALA A 189 -11.23 0.07 -4.97
CA ALA A 189 -12.45 0.23 -5.75
C ALA A 189 -12.64 1.68 -6.22
N LYS A 190 -12.33 2.66 -5.37
CA LYS A 190 -12.40 4.09 -5.71
C LYS A 190 -11.38 4.49 -6.77
N ALA A 191 -10.21 3.86 -6.76
CA ALA A 191 -9.12 4.17 -7.69
C ALA A 191 -9.28 3.52 -9.09
N GLU A 192 -10.26 2.62 -9.30
CA GLU A 192 -10.46 1.91 -10.56
C GLU A 192 -11.89 2.12 -11.09
N PRO A 193 -12.08 3.05 -12.04
CA PRO A 193 -13.41 3.42 -12.54
C PRO A 193 -14.13 2.30 -13.30
N SER A 194 -13.42 1.26 -13.74
CA SER A 194 -13.99 0.15 -14.51
C SER A 194 -14.64 -0.94 -13.66
N VAL A 195 -14.65 -0.79 -12.33
CA VAL A 195 -15.30 -1.68 -11.39
C VAL A 195 -16.34 -0.96 -10.54
N TYR A 196 -17.28 -1.70 -10.00
CA TYR A 196 -18.37 -1.19 -9.17
C TYR A 196 -18.29 -1.76 -7.78
N GLN A 197 -18.23 -0.91 -6.76
CA GLN A 197 -18.38 -1.33 -5.38
C GLN A 197 -19.81 -1.83 -5.15
N ARG A 198 -19.97 -3.07 -4.72
CA ARG A 198 -21.25 -3.75 -4.52
C ARG A 198 -21.64 -3.86 -3.05
N GLY A 199 -20.70 -3.76 -2.15
CA GLY A 199 -20.92 -3.78 -0.71
C GLY A 199 -19.65 -3.55 0.07
N ILE A 200 -19.79 -3.19 1.33
CA ILE A 200 -18.68 -3.06 2.29
C ILE A 200 -18.88 -4.14 3.35
N PHE A 201 -17.82 -4.88 3.66
CA PHE A 201 -17.86 -5.85 4.75
C PHE A 201 -17.98 -5.14 6.10
N PRO A 202 -18.86 -5.62 7.00
CA PRO A 202 -18.96 -5.08 8.35
C PRO A 202 -17.60 -5.16 9.09
N ALA A 203 -17.26 -4.10 9.81
CA ALA A 203 -15.95 -3.97 10.45
C ALA A 203 -15.65 -5.09 11.46
N GLU A 204 -16.69 -5.64 12.10
CA GLU A 204 -16.60 -6.75 13.06
C GLU A 204 -16.30 -8.11 12.42
N THR A 205 -16.34 -8.23 11.08
CA THR A 205 -16.10 -9.49 10.38
C THR A 205 -14.62 -9.83 10.17
N HIS A 206 -13.74 -8.86 10.38
CA HIS A 206 -12.30 -9.01 10.19
C HIS A 206 -11.52 -8.12 11.18
N PRO A 207 -10.25 -8.40 11.44
CA PRO A 207 -9.41 -7.48 12.22
C PRO A 207 -9.36 -6.09 11.59
N VAL A 208 -9.09 -5.07 12.40
CA VAL A 208 -8.93 -3.68 11.92
C VAL A 208 -7.90 -3.64 10.79
N ILE A 209 -8.27 -3.01 9.68
CA ILE A 209 -7.36 -2.80 8.54
C ILE A 209 -6.54 -1.56 8.82
N GLU A 210 -5.34 -1.76 9.34
CA GLU A 210 -4.43 -0.71 9.77
C GLU A 210 -3.16 -0.75 8.94
N TYR A 211 -2.81 0.37 8.34
CA TYR A 211 -1.53 0.55 7.66
C TYR A 211 -0.52 1.11 8.66
N VAL A 212 0.61 0.43 8.76
CA VAL A 212 1.67 0.79 9.69
C VAL A 212 2.94 1.07 8.92
N SER A 213 3.62 2.18 9.22
CA SER A 213 4.89 2.58 8.65
C SER A 213 6.02 2.51 9.66
N ALA A 214 7.24 2.21 9.22
CA ALA A 214 8.43 2.25 10.05
C ALA A 214 9.70 2.41 9.20
N LEU A 215 10.69 3.12 9.75
CA LEU A 215 12.04 3.16 9.19
C LEU A 215 12.72 1.80 9.39
N THR A 216 13.43 1.32 8.38
CA THR A 216 14.18 0.07 8.49
C THR A 216 15.49 0.27 9.24
N ALA A 217 16.00 -0.79 9.86
CA ALA A 217 17.27 -0.78 10.62
C ALA A 217 18.51 -1.00 9.73
N ARG A 218 18.42 -0.70 8.42
CA ARG A 218 19.58 -0.80 7.53
C ARG A 218 20.56 0.37 7.74
N PRO A 219 21.87 0.19 7.54
CA PRO A 219 22.83 1.29 7.50
C PRO A 219 22.52 2.27 6.36
N ARG A 220 22.61 3.57 6.62
CA ARG A 220 22.44 4.68 5.70
C ARG A 220 23.53 5.72 5.96
N ASP A 221 23.91 6.49 4.94
CA ASP A 221 24.64 7.72 5.18
C ASP A 221 23.72 8.80 5.82
N SER A 222 24.33 9.89 6.30
CA SER A 222 23.61 10.96 7.01
C SER A 222 22.52 11.62 6.16
N ASN A 223 22.75 11.79 4.86
CA ASN A 223 21.78 12.43 3.96
C ASN A 223 20.59 11.49 3.68
N GLN A 224 20.86 10.21 3.45
CA GLN A 224 19.80 9.20 3.30
C GLN A 224 18.98 9.04 4.59
N ASP A 225 19.61 9.06 5.77
CA ASP A 225 18.88 8.97 7.03
C ASP A 225 17.99 10.19 7.26
N ALA A 226 18.54 11.39 7.00
CA ALA A 226 17.76 12.64 7.10
C ALA A 226 16.57 12.64 6.13
N LEU A 227 16.76 12.22 4.87
CA LEU A 227 15.70 12.13 3.88
C LEU A 227 14.64 11.09 4.26
N ALA A 228 15.05 9.90 4.73
CA ALA A 228 14.11 8.85 5.15
C ALA A 228 13.23 9.32 6.32
N ARG A 229 13.82 10.00 7.30
CA ARG A 229 13.06 10.60 8.42
C ARG A 229 12.14 11.72 7.96
N ALA A 230 12.62 12.62 7.09
CA ALA A 230 11.82 13.71 6.55
C ALA A 230 10.60 13.19 5.78
N PHE A 231 10.78 12.20 4.90
CA PHE A 231 9.68 11.60 4.15
C PHE A 231 8.72 10.83 5.06
N HIS A 232 9.24 10.07 6.05
CA HIS A 232 8.40 9.40 7.04
C HIS A 232 7.55 10.41 7.82
N THR A 233 8.13 11.51 8.30
CA THR A 233 7.40 12.60 8.97
C THR A 233 6.37 13.25 8.05
N PHE A 234 6.71 13.47 6.78
CA PHE A 234 5.78 14.03 5.79
C PHE A 234 4.55 13.13 5.59
N LEU A 235 4.71 11.81 5.51
CA LEU A 235 3.59 10.88 5.39
C LEU A 235 2.59 10.96 6.56
N HIS A 236 3.03 11.43 7.73
CA HIS A 236 2.20 11.63 8.92
C HIS A 236 1.69 13.07 9.10
N SER A 237 2.04 14.00 8.20
CA SER A 237 1.61 15.40 8.25
C SER A 237 0.13 15.56 7.93
N ASP A 238 -0.46 16.67 8.35
CA ASP A 238 -1.85 17.01 8.04
C ASP A 238 -2.10 17.14 6.53
N THR A 239 -1.07 17.57 5.78
CA THR A 239 -1.13 17.58 4.31
C THR A 239 -1.29 16.17 3.75
N ALA A 240 -0.48 15.22 4.18
CA ALA A 240 -0.58 13.83 3.74
C ALA A 240 -1.90 13.19 4.21
N LYS A 241 -2.35 13.46 5.43
CA LYS A 241 -3.64 12.99 5.93
C LYS A 241 -4.81 13.45 5.06
N ARG A 242 -4.83 14.72 4.61
CA ARG A 242 -5.85 15.21 3.67
C ARG A 242 -5.84 14.42 2.36
N VAL A 243 -4.66 14.23 1.77
CA VAL A 243 -4.52 13.45 0.53
C VAL A 243 -4.99 12.00 0.73
N PHE A 244 -4.61 11.34 1.83
CA PHE A 244 -5.12 10.02 2.17
C PHE A 244 -6.65 9.99 2.27
N SER A 245 -7.25 10.98 2.94
CA SER A 245 -8.72 11.10 3.07
C SER A 245 -9.40 11.29 1.72
N GLU A 246 -8.83 12.11 0.83
CA GLU A 246 -9.32 12.33 -0.54
C GLU A 246 -9.30 11.03 -1.35
N HIS A 247 -8.31 10.17 -1.11
CA HIS A 247 -8.26 8.82 -1.70
C HIS A 247 -9.19 7.80 -1.01
N GLY A 248 -9.88 8.19 0.08
CA GLY A 248 -10.87 7.35 0.77
C GLY A 248 -10.33 6.49 1.91
N PHE A 249 -9.09 6.71 2.32
CA PHE A 249 -8.56 6.14 3.55
C PHE A 249 -9.21 6.78 4.77
N LEU A 250 -9.29 6.02 5.85
CA LEU A 250 -9.72 6.54 7.13
C LEU A 250 -8.50 7.09 7.86
N VAL A 251 -8.57 8.35 8.23
CA VAL A 251 -7.50 9.08 8.93
C VAL A 251 -8.07 9.72 10.17
N ASP A 252 -7.27 9.78 11.24
CA ASP A 252 -7.58 10.61 12.39
C ASP A 252 -7.18 12.05 12.02
N LEU A 253 -8.17 12.84 11.60
CA LEU A 253 -8.00 14.27 11.41
C LEU A 253 -8.16 14.96 12.78
N PRO A 254 -7.35 16.00 13.07
CA PRO A 254 -7.47 16.76 14.30
C PRO A 254 -8.81 17.47 14.43
#